data_b1cb6e1eb847b2c7885f6d73c88befec
#
_entry.id   b1cb6e1eb847b2c7885f6d73c88befec
#
_cell.length_a   1.000
_cell.length_b   1.000
_cell.length_c   1.000
_cell.angle_alpha   90.00
_cell.angle_beta   90.00
_cell.angle_gamma   90.00
#
_symmetry.space_group_name_H-M   'P 1'
#
loop_
_entity.id
_entity.type
_entity.pdbx_description
1 polymer ?
#
loop_
_entity_poly.entity_id
_entity_poly.type
_entity_poly.pdbx_seq_one_letter_code
_entity_poly.pdbx_strand_id
1 'polypeptide(L)'
;MDSNPLSWLVLIFGFGCFIPFMWATRQHFLISGPLPAGMRIVIVLSFVGAIWFVARIIVSGVGPGAPYALALMGLALGMFCWTVGTTRERRLPIAFADDMPNFVYRTGPYRYLRHPFYMSYILCWIGTSLATRGVWSWVVPLVMTAVYVAVARREERKFNLSGLSRDYDAYRKKTAMFVPAYHMRGADEDRR
;
A
#
# COMPACT_ATOMS: atom_id res chain seq x y z
N MET A 1 -12.74 -26.03 13.54
CA MET A 1 -11.79 -25.39 12.59
C MET A 1 -11.58 -26.39 11.48
N ASP A 2 -12.17 -26.12 10.30
CA ASP A 2 -11.99 -27.01 9.17
C ASP A 2 -10.51 -27.05 8.81
N SER A 3 -9.95 -28.26 8.76
CA SER A 3 -8.55 -28.53 8.41
C SER A 3 -8.26 -28.28 6.91
N ASN A 4 -8.92 -27.30 6.32
CA ASN A 4 -8.73 -26.96 4.91
C ASN A 4 -7.34 -26.32 4.73
N PRO A 5 -6.42 -26.96 3.99
CA PRO A 5 -5.08 -26.43 3.75
C PRO A 5 -5.10 -25.02 3.15
N LEU A 6 -6.12 -24.69 2.38
CA LEU A 6 -6.28 -23.36 1.75
C LEU A 6 -6.48 -22.26 2.80
N SER A 7 -7.17 -22.55 3.93
CA SER A 7 -7.32 -21.59 5.04
C SER A 7 -5.95 -21.24 5.65
N TRP A 8 -5.10 -22.23 5.85
CA TRP A 8 -3.76 -22.00 6.36
C TRP A 8 -2.88 -21.22 5.39
N LEU A 9 -2.94 -21.51 4.08
CA LEU A 9 -2.22 -20.75 3.07
C LEU A 9 -2.64 -19.28 3.06
N VAL A 10 -3.96 -19.01 3.11
CA VAL A 10 -4.48 -17.64 3.14
C VAL A 10 -4.02 -16.89 4.40
N LEU A 11 -4.00 -17.53 5.55
CA LEU A 11 -3.49 -16.91 6.78
C LEU A 11 -1.98 -16.67 6.70
N ILE A 12 -1.19 -17.62 6.19
CA ILE A 12 0.27 -17.47 6.01
C ILE A 12 0.57 -16.28 5.09
N PHE A 13 -0.12 -16.15 3.95
CA PHE A 13 0.08 -15.02 3.04
C PHE A 13 -0.39 -13.69 3.65
N GLY A 14 -1.50 -13.69 4.39
CA GLY A 14 -1.97 -12.51 5.11
C GLY A 14 -0.94 -12.02 6.13
N PHE A 15 -0.42 -12.90 6.99
CA PHE A 15 0.65 -12.57 7.93
C PHE A 15 1.95 -12.22 7.22
N GLY A 16 2.26 -12.90 6.11
CA GLY A 16 3.39 -12.60 5.24
C GLY A 16 3.36 -11.17 4.68
N CYS A 17 2.18 -10.55 4.55
CA CYS A 17 2.04 -9.15 4.22
C CYS A 17 2.08 -8.26 5.47
N PHE A 18 1.27 -8.55 6.49
CA PHE A 18 1.12 -7.68 7.65
C PHE A 18 2.41 -7.52 8.47
N ILE A 19 3.19 -8.59 8.64
CA ILE A 19 4.45 -8.55 9.40
C ILE A 19 5.48 -7.62 8.75
N PRO A 20 5.81 -7.74 7.45
CA PRO A 20 6.71 -6.79 6.79
C PRO A 20 6.19 -5.35 6.77
N PHE A 21 4.87 -5.13 6.61
CA PHE A 21 4.29 -3.80 6.64
C PHE A 21 4.47 -3.13 8.01
N MET A 22 4.26 -3.89 9.10
CA MET A 22 4.48 -3.41 10.47
C MET A 22 5.97 -3.17 10.74
N TRP A 23 6.83 -4.08 10.28
CA TRP A 23 8.29 -3.90 10.39
C TRP A 23 8.74 -2.61 9.70
N ALA A 24 8.28 -2.35 8.46
CA ALA A 24 8.65 -1.15 7.72
C ALA A 24 8.22 0.12 8.44
N THR A 25 7.02 0.14 9.05
CA THR A 25 6.54 1.29 9.82
C THR A 25 7.52 1.68 10.95
N ARG A 26 8.21 0.71 11.55
CA ARG A 26 9.13 0.93 12.67
C ARG A 26 10.59 1.09 12.24
N GLN A 27 11.01 0.38 11.21
CA GLN A 27 12.43 0.21 10.88
C GLN A 27 12.84 0.85 9.55
N HIS A 28 11.89 1.01 8.62
CA HIS A 28 12.18 1.47 7.27
C HIS A 28 11.88 2.96 7.08
N PHE A 29 10.80 3.49 7.66
CA PHE A 29 10.46 4.90 7.56
C PHE A 29 11.18 5.74 8.60
N LEU A 30 11.46 7.03 8.25
CA LEU A 30 12.00 8.00 9.18
C LEU A 30 10.89 8.54 10.09
N ILE A 31 11.15 8.53 11.39
CA ILE A 31 10.23 9.06 12.41
C ILE A 31 10.99 10.16 13.15
N SER A 32 10.64 11.42 12.90
CA SER A 32 11.29 12.62 13.46
C SER A 32 10.57 13.12 14.71
N GLY A 33 10.12 12.22 15.59
CA GLY A 33 9.39 12.62 16.80
C GLY A 33 8.32 11.62 17.22
N PRO A 34 7.31 12.02 17.99
CA PRO A 34 6.20 11.13 18.36
C PRO A 34 5.41 10.73 17.13
N LEU A 35 4.89 9.49 17.15
CA LEU A 35 4.13 8.95 16.03
C LEU A 35 2.90 9.84 15.73
N PRO A 36 2.73 10.34 14.49
CA PRO A 36 1.63 11.21 14.13
C PRO A 36 0.26 10.59 14.45
N ALA A 37 -0.72 11.39 14.87
CA ALA A 37 -2.06 10.91 15.23
C ALA A 37 -2.71 10.11 14.08
N GLY A 38 -2.60 10.60 12.84
CA GLY A 38 -3.10 9.90 11.66
C GLY A 38 -2.46 8.53 11.47
N MET A 39 -1.14 8.39 11.74
CA MET A 39 -0.47 7.10 11.66
C MET A 39 -0.93 6.14 12.76
N ARG A 40 -1.19 6.63 13.98
CA ARG A 40 -1.79 5.82 15.06
C ARG A 40 -3.15 5.27 14.67
N ILE A 41 -3.99 6.10 14.04
CA ILE A 41 -5.30 5.66 13.53
C ILE A 41 -5.13 4.56 12.47
N VAL A 42 -4.23 4.73 11.51
CA VAL A 42 -3.95 3.70 10.48
C VAL A 42 -3.51 2.39 11.12
N ILE A 43 -2.63 2.44 12.11
CA ILE A 43 -2.16 1.24 12.83
C ILE A 43 -3.34 0.55 13.53
N VAL A 44 -4.16 1.28 14.29
CA VAL A 44 -5.32 0.71 14.99
C VAL A 44 -6.31 0.09 13.99
N LEU A 45 -6.67 0.79 12.92
CA LEU A 45 -7.53 0.27 11.87
C LEU A 45 -6.95 -0.99 11.21
N SER A 46 -5.64 -1.03 10.99
CA SER A 46 -4.96 -2.20 10.43
C SER A 46 -5.02 -3.40 11.37
N PHE A 47 -4.83 -3.20 12.68
CA PHE A 47 -4.98 -4.27 13.67
C PHE A 47 -6.42 -4.78 13.75
N VAL A 48 -7.40 -3.89 13.80
CA VAL A 48 -8.83 -4.26 13.81
C VAL A 48 -9.19 -5.04 12.54
N GLY A 49 -8.73 -4.57 11.37
CA GLY A 49 -8.93 -5.27 10.10
C GLY A 49 -8.27 -6.64 10.03
N ALA A 50 -7.05 -6.77 10.56
CA ALA A 50 -6.34 -8.05 10.61
C ALA A 50 -7.04 -9.05 11.55
N ILE A 51 -7.47 -8.59 12.73
CA ILE A 51 -8.27 -9.42 13.68
C ILE A 51 -9.57 -9.86 13.01
N TRP A 52 -10.28 -8.93 12.36
CA TRP A 52 -11.50 -9.25 11.63
C TRP A 52 -11.24 -10.30 10.54
N PHE A 53 -10.20 -10.15 9.73
CA PHE A 53 -9.82 -11.10 8.70
C PHE A 53 -9.58 -12.51 9.28
N VAL A 54 -8.77 -12.61 10.34
CA VAL A 54 -8.48 -13.89 10.99
C VAL A 54 -9.75 -14.51 11.57
N ALA A 55 -10.57 -13.74 12.29
CA ALA A 55 -11.82 -14.21 12.84
C ALA A 55 -12.77 -14.74 11.74
N ARG A 56 -12.87 -14.05 10.61
CA ARG A 56 -13.69 -14.51 9.47
C ARG A 56 -13.21 -15.83 8.89
N ILE A 57 -11.90 -16.02 8.74
CA ILE A 57 -11.34 -17.30 8.26
C ILE A 57 -11.61 -18.42 9.25
N ILE A 58 -11.45 -18.17 10.56
CA ILE A 58 -11.68 -19.18 11.59
C ILE A 58 -13.15 -19.59 11.67
N VAL A 59 -14.07 -18.62 11.63
CA VAL A 59 -15.51 -18.86 11.84
C VAL A 59 -16.21 -19.38 10.57
N SER A 60 -15.87 -18.85 9.41
CA SER A 60 -16.61 -19.09 8.17
C SER A 60 -15.78 -19.84 7.10
N GLY A 61 -14.53 -20.13 7.38
CA GLY A 61 -13.59 -20.68 6.40
C GLY A 61 -13.27 -19.70 5.28
N VAL A 62 -12.53 -20.16 4.27
CA VAL A 62 -12.20 -19.37 3.07
C VAL A 62 -13.36 -19.30 2.10
N GLY A 63 -13.45 -18.15 1.42
CA GLY A 63 -14.41 -17.93 0.33
C GLY A 63 -13.92 -18.47 -1.02
N PRO A 64 -14.77 -18.49 -2.05
CA PRO A 64 -14.42 -18.95 -3.38
C PRO A 64 -13.35 -18.10 -4.07
N GLY A 65 -13.17 -16.86 -3.61
CA GLY A 65 -12.13 -15.94 -4.10
C GLY A 65 -10.72 -16.19 -3.55
N ALA A 66 -10.52 -17.22 -2.71
CA ALA A 66 -9.24 -17.49 -2.07
C ALA A 66 -8.04 -17.65 -3.03
N PRO A 67 -8.14 -18.31 -4.20
CA PRO A 67 -7.01 -18.37 -5.14
C PRO A 67 -6.60 -16.98 -5.66
N TYR A 68 -7.56 -16.13 -5.98
CA TYR A 68 -7.32 -14.74 -6.40
C TYR A 68 -6.75 -13.89 -5.26
N ALA A 69 -7.21 -14.15 -4.03
CA ALA A 69 -6.68 -13.51 -2.83
C ALA A 69 -5.19 -13.81 -2.64
N LEU A 70 -4.77 -15.07 -2.80
CA LEU A 70 -3.37 -15.48 -2.72
C LEU A 70 -2.52 -14.79 -3.79
N ALA A 71 -3.02 -14.72 -5.03
CA ALA A 71 -2.33 -14.01 -6.12
C ALA A 71 -2.15 -12.52 -5.80
N LEU A 72 -3.21 -11.84 -5.29
CA LEU A 72 -3.14 -10.43 -4.91
C LEU A 72 -2.22 -10.18 -3.72
N MET A 73 -2.25 -11.04 -2.70
CA MET A 73 -1.35 -10.93 -1.55
C MET A 73 0.11 -11.16 -1.96
N GLY A 74 0.37 -12.12 -2.86
CA GLY A 74 1.69 -12.34 -3.45
C GLY A 74 2.18 -11.12 -4.23
N LEU A 75 1.33 -10.52 -5.06
CA LEU A 75 1.63 -9.29 -5.78
C LEU A 75 1.87 -8.11 -4.84
N ALA A 76 1.06 -7.98 -3.78
CA ALA A 76 1.21 -6.95 -2.75
C ALA A 76 2.57 -7.06 -2.06
N LEU A 77 2.95 -8.26 -1.65
CA LEU A 77 4.24 -8.53 -1.01
C LEU A 77 5.41 -8.26 -1.97
N GLY A 78 5.33 -8.74 -3.21
CA GLY A 78 6.35 -8.51 -4.23
C GLY A 78 6.56 -7.02 -4.51
N MET A 79 5.47 -6.26 -4.70
CA MET A 79 5.52 -4.80 -4.88
C MET A 79 6.10 -4.10 -3.64
N PHE A 80 5.70 -4.51 -2.46
CA PHE A 80 6.22 -3.97 -1.20
C PHE A 80 7.74 -4.18 -1.09
N CYS A 81 8.22 -5.40 -1.29
CA CYS A 81 9.64 -5.74 -1.23
C CYS A 81 10.44 -4.95 -2.28
N TRP A 82 9.92 -4.82 -3.51
CA TRP A 82 10.55 -4.00 -4.53
C TRP A 82 10.63 -2.53 -4.12
N THR A 83 9.57 -1.99 -3.51
CA THR A 83 9.53 -0.61 -3.04
C THR A 83 10.51 -0.37 -1.90
N VAL A 84 10.57 -1.28 -0.91
CA VAL A 84 11.55 -1.24 0.19
C VAL A 84 12.97 -1.28 -0.35
N GLY A 85 13.27 -2.18 -1.30
CA GLY A 85 14.59 -2.26 -1.93
C GLY A 85 15.00 -0.96 -2.63
N THR A 86 14.04 -0.31 -3.31
CA THR A 86 14.28 0.97 -4.00
C THR A 86 14.54 2.12 -3.01
N THR A 87 13.86 2.15 -1.86
CA THR A 87 13.94 3.26 -0.89
C THR A 87 14.91 2.99 0.26
N ARG A 88 15.66 1.90 0.19
CA ARG A 88 16.56 1.45 1.26
C ARG A 88 17.68 2.46 1.56
N GLU A 89 18.28 3.06 0.54
CA GLU A 89 19.41 3.97 0.69
C GLU A 89 18.96 5.37 1.16
N ARG A 90 17.79 5.80 0.73
CA ARG A 90 17.23 7.09 1.10
C ARG A 90 15.80 6.92 1.60
N ARG A 91 15.67 6.74 2.90
CA ARG A 91 14.38 6.45 3.55
C ARG A 91 13.40 7.62 3.42
N LEU A 92 12.13 7.27 3.25
CA LEU A 92 11.04 8.23 3.23
C LEU A 92 10.60 8.58 4.66
N PRO A 93 10.10 9.82 4.89
CA PRO A 93 9.41 10.13 6.14
C PRO A 93 8.16 9.26 6.28
N ILE A 94 7.78 9.00 7.54
CA ILE A 94 6.54 8.25 7.81
C ILE A 94 5.32 9.04 7.35
N ALA A 95 4.25 8.34 6.97
CA ALA A 95 2.98 8.94 6.63
C ALA A 95 2.48 9.89 7.75
N PHE A 96 1.86 10.99 7.36
CA PHE A 96 1.40 12.08 8.25
C PHE A 96 2.51 12.88 8.96
N ALA A 97 3.81 12.59 8.78
CA ALA A 97 4.86 13.48 9.27
C ALA A 97 4.69 14.89 8.71
N ASP A 98 5.16 15.90 9.43
CA ASP A 98 5.08 17.30 8.97
C ASP A 98 6.29 17.72 8.13
N ASP A 99 7.28 16.84 8.01
CA ASP A 99 8.48 17.07 7.21
C ASP A 99 8.16 17.40 5.76
N MET A 100 8.84 18.42 5.22
CA MET A 100 8.73 18.78 3.81
C MET A 100 9.56 17.81 2.95
N PRO A 101 9.07 17.43 1.76
CA PRO A 101 9.80 16.57 0.86
C PRO A 101 11.08 17.29 0.36
N ASN A 102 12.19 16.56 0.32
CA ASN A 102 13.49 17.06 -0.12
C ASN A 102 14.01 16.37 -1.38
N PHE A 103 13.29 15.41 -1.93
CA PHE A 103 13.59 14.73 -3.21
C PHE A 103 12.35 14.00 -3.76
N VAL A 104 12.40 13.61 -5.04
CA VAL A 104 11.36 12.85 -5.72
C VAL A 104 11.94 11.52 -6.20
N TYR A 105 11.40 10.39 -5.71
CA TYR A 105 11.73 9.08 -6.27
C TYR A 105 11.15 8.93 -7.68
N ARG A 106 12.00 8.40 -8.61
CA ARG A 106 11.63 8.17 -10.02
C ARG A 106 12.12 6.80 -10.53
N THR A 107 12.72 5.99 -9.66
CA THR A 107 13.30 4.69 -9.98
C THR A 107 12.49 3.54 -9.40
N GLY A 108 12.78 2.33 -9.80
CA GLY A 108 12.05 1.15 -9.33
C GLY A 108 10.54 1.27 -9.60
N PRO A 109 9.68 0.91 -8.63
CA PRO A 109 8.23 0.98 -8.79
C PRO A 109 7.72 2.42 -8.94
N TYR A 110 8.47 3.44 -8.46
CA TYR A 110 8.13 4.86 -8.63
C TYR A 110 8.19 5.34 -10.08
N ARG A 111 8.78 4.55 -10.97
CA ARG A 111 8.72 4.81 -12.41
C ARG A 111 7.30 4.65 -12.97
N TYR A 112 6.48 3.83 -12.32
CA TYR A 112 5.14 3.45 -12.78
C TYR A 112 4.03 4.03 -11.91
N LEU A 113 4.27 4.12 -10.59
CA LEU A 113 3.31 4.55 -9.58
C LEU A 113 3.94 5.57 -8.65
N ARG A 114 3.18 6.60 -8.29
CA ARG A 114 3.65 7.60 -7.32
C ARG A 114 3.62 7.10 -5.87
N HIS A 115 2.70 6.17 -5.56
CA HIS A 115 2.51 5.64 -4.21
C HIS A 115 2.53 4.10 -4.15
N PRO A 116 3.66 3.46 -4.49
CA PRO A 116 3.73 2.00 -4.58
C PRO A 116 3.54 1.30 -3.23
N PHE A 117 3.95 1.89 -2.09
CA PHE A 117 3.65 1.36 -0.76
C PHE A 117 2.15 1.30 -0.51
N TYR A 118 1.41 2.39 -0.77
CA TYR A 118 -0.04 2.40 -0.55
C TYR A 118 -0.76 1.44 -1.49
N MET A 119 -0.28 1.29 -2.72
CA MET A 119 -0.83 0.30 -3.64
C MET A 119 -0.64 -1.13 -3.12
N SER A 120 0.53 -1.46 -2.56
CA SER A 120 0.75 -2.79 -1.97
C SER A 120 -0.18 -3.05 -0.77
N TYR A 121 -0.44 -2.04 0.08
CA TYR A 121 -1.39 -2.16 1.17
C TYR A 121 -2.83 -2.34 0.68
N ILE A 122 -3.25 -1.59 -0.34
CA ILE A 122 -4.58 -1.72 -0.95
C ILE A 122 -4.78 -3.12 -1.52
N LEU A 123 -3.81 -3.64 -2.27
CA LEU A 123 -3.87 -4.99 -2.83
C LEU A 123 -4.00 -6.06 -1.74
N CYS A 124 -3.24 -5.91 -0.65
CA CYS A 124 -3.35 -6.83 0.50
C CYS A 124 -4.77 -6.80 1.10
N TRP A 125 -5.34 -5.61 1.37
CA TRP A 125 -6.69 -5.47 1.92
C TRP A 125 -7.78 -6.01 1.00
N ILE A 126 -7.67 -5.80 -0.31
CA ILE A 126 -8.57 -6.43 -1.30
C ILE A 126 -8.43 -7.96 -1.24
N GLY A 127 -7.19 -8.45 -1.15
CA GLY A 127 -6.92 -9.88 -0.99
C GLY A 127 -7.59 -10.47 0.26
N THR A 128 -7.54 -9.80 1.42
CA THR A 128 -8.23 -10.29 2.64
C THR A 128 -9.74 -10.42 2.44
N SER A 129 -10.36 -9.52 1.69
CA SER A 129 -11.81 -9.57 1.43
C SER A 129 -12.20 -10.64 0.43
N LEU A 130 -11.40 -10.84 -0.60
CA LEU A 130 -11.63 -11.94 -1.56
C LEU A 130 -11.46 -13.31 -0.90
N ALA A 131 -10.57 -13.43 0.08
CA ALA A 131 -10.36 -14.67 0.82
C ALA A 131 -11.50 -15.01 1.76
N THR A 132 -12.26 -14.02 2.21
CA THR A 132 -13.32 -14.20 3.22
C THR A 132 -14.71 -14.24 2.57
N ARG A 133 -15.70 -14.71 3.32
CA ARG A 133 -17.11 -14.74 2.89
C ARG A 133 -17.86 -13.53 3.41
N GLY A 134 -18.82 -13.06 2.63
CA GLY A 134 -19.79 -12.03 3.01
C GLY A 134 -19.38 -10.61 2.66
N VAL A 135 -20.38 -9.79 2.38
CA VAL A 135 -20.22 -8.39 1.93
C VAL A 135 -19.53 -7.49 2.96
N TRP A 136 -19.69 -7.77 4.23
CA TRP A 136 -19.08 -6.99 5.31
C TRP A 136 -17.55 -7.01 5.32
N SER A 137 -16.94 -8.02 4.70
CA SER A 137 -15.49 -8.09 4.55
C SER A 137 -14.92 -6.97 3.66
N TRP A 138 -15.74 -6.35 2.82
CA TRP A 138 -15.35 -5.23 1.96
C TRP A 138 -15.28 -3.88 2.68
N VAL A 139 -15.84 -3.76 3.88
CA VAL A 139 -15.77 -2.51 4.64
C VAL A 139 -14.33 -2.11 4.95
N VAL A 140 -13.50 -3.06 5.37
CA VAL A 140 -12.09 -2.79 5.70
C VAL A 140 -11.30 -2.26 4.49
N PRO A 141 -11.25 -2.95 3.32
CA PRO A 141 -10.49 -2.42 2.19
C PRO A 141 -11.04 -1.10 1.66
N LEU A 142 -12.36 -0.85 1.72
CA LEU A 142 -12.93 0.43 1.31
C LEU A 142 -12.44 1.57 2.21
N VAL A 143 -12.52 1.38 3.54
CA VAL A 143 -12.05 2.36 4.52
C VAL A 143 -10.54 2.59 4.36
N MET A 144 -9.75 1.51 4.30
CA MET A 144 -8.29 1.62 4.19
C MET A 144 -7.86 2.27 2.87
N THR A 145 -8.53 1.94 1.76
CA THR A 145 -8.28 2.60 0.47
C THR A 145 -8.56 4.09 0.54
N ALA A 146 -9.70 4.50 1.13
CA ALA A 146 -10.04 5.91 1.31
C ALA A 146 -8.97 6.64 2.14
N VAL A 147 -8.50 6.00 3.23
CA VAL A 147 -7.41 6.55 4.07
C VAL A 147 -6.14 6.71 3.26
N TYR A 148 -5.68 5.69 2.51
CA TYR A 148 -4.45 5.77 1.73
C TYR A 148 -4.55 6.81 0.59
N VAL A 149 -5.71 6.95 -0.05
CA VAL A 149 -5.95 8.03 -1.03
C VAL A 149 -5.85 9.40 -0.38
N ALA A 150 -6.43 9.59 0.80
CA ALA A 150 -6.37 10.86 1.53
C ALA A 150 -4.92 11.22 1.92
N VAL A 151 -4.16 10.23 2.42
CA VAL A 151 -2.74 10.42 2.77
C VAL A 151 -1.91 10.76 1.53
N ALA A 152 -2.05 9.99 0.45
CA ALA A 152 -1.35 10.24 -0.80
C ALA A 152 -1.59 11.67 -1.31
N ARG A 153 -2.85 12.11 -1.30
CA ARG A 153 -3.20 13.50 -1.68
C ARG A 153 -2.59 14.54 -0.74
N ARG A 154 -2.47 14.25 0.56
CA ARG A 154 -1.79 15.13 1.51
C ARG A 154 -0.29 15.23 1.20
N GLU A 155 0.36 14.12 0.91
CA GLU A 155 1.78 14.09 0.51
C GLU A 155 2.02 14.86 -0.80
N GLU A 156 1.17 14.65 -1.81
CA GLU A 156 1.25 15.41 -3.06
C GLU A 156 1.07 16.93 -2.88
N ARG A 157 0.20 17.35 -1.95
CA ARG A 157 0.07 18.79 -1.61
C ARG A 157 1.34 19.37 -1.00
N LYS A 158 2.07 18.59 -0.19
CA LYS A 158 3.36 19.05 0.35
C LYS A 158 4.40 19.26 -0.75
N PHE A 159 4.45 18.39 -1.75
CA PHE A 159 5.32 18.61 -2.92
C PHE A 159 4.98 19.91 -3.63
N ASN A 160 3.69 20.23 -3.81
CA ASN A 160 3.26 21.48 -4.46
C ASN A 160 3.67 22.73 -3.67
N LEU A 161 3.83 22.61 -2.34
CA LEU A 161 4.24 23.70 -1.45
C LEU A 161 5.77 23.73 -1.22
N SER A 162 6.51 22.77 -1.75
CA SER A 162 7.96 22.65 -1.60
C SER A 162 8.73 23.28 -2.76
N GLY A 163 10.03 23.47 -2.62
CA GLY A 163 10.91 23.87 -3.72
C GLY A 163 10.98 22.86 -4.87
N LEU A 164 10.41 21.65 -4.69
CA LEU A 164 10.35 20.59 -5.70
C LEU A 164 9.06 20.61 -6.54
N SER A 165 8.21 21.64 -6.42
CA SER A 165 6.90 21.70 -7.09
C SER A 165 7.01 21.46 -8.60
N ARG A 166 7.90 22.15 -9.30
CA ARG A 166 8.10 22.00 -10.76
C ARG A 166 8.53 20.57 -11.14
N ASP A 167 9.48 20.02 -10.39
CA ASP A 167 10.00 18.66 -10.60
C ASP A 167 8.94 17.60 -10.36
N TYR A 168 8.12 17.80 -9.32
CA TYR A 168 7.04 16.90 -8.98
C TYR A 168 5.90 16.97 -10.01
N ASP A 169 5.56 18.14 -10.51
CA ASP A 169 4.56 18.29 -11.56
C ASP A 169 4.95 17.61 -12.86
N ALA A 170 6.22 17.73 -13.28
CA ALA A 170 6.74 17.01 -14.43
C ALA A 170 6.68 15.48 -14.24
N TYR A 171 6.98 15.00 -13.04
CA TYR A 171 6.88 13.59 -12.67
C TYR A 171 5.41 13.11 -12.66
N ARG A 172 4.50 13.89 -12.07
CA ARG A 172 3.06 13.57 -11.95
C ARG A 172 2.37 13.41 -13.30
N LYS A 173 2.78 14.19 -14.30
CA LYS A 173 2.26 14.08 -15.68
C LYS A 173 2.61 12.75 -16.35
N LYS A 174 3.71 12.10 -15.94
CA LYS A 174 4.22 10.85 -16.55
C LYS A 174 3.91 9.60 -15.73
N THR A 175 3.41 9.74 -14.49
CA THR A 175 3.28 8.63 -13.55
C THR A 175 1.93 8.65 -12.87
N ALA A 176 1.25 7.51 -12.85
CA ALA A 176 -0.06 7.37 -12.21
C ALA A 176 0.03 7.34 -10.67
N MET A 177 -1.07 7.68 -9.98
CA MET A 177 -1.11 7.63 -8.52
C MET A 177 -1.02 6.18 -8.00
N PHE A 178 -1.90 5.29 -8.46
CA PHE A 178 -2.02 3.91 -7.99
C PHE A 178 -2.07 2.87 -9.11
N VAL A 179 -2.71 3.17 -10.25
CA VAL A 179 -2.87 2.21 -11.36
C VAL A 179 -2.04 2.68 -12.55
N PRO A 180 -1.10 1.87 -13.05
CA PRO A 180 -0.28 2.27 -14.20
C PRO A 180 -1.16 2.64 -15.39
N ALA A 181 -1.08 3.89 -15.86
CA ALA A 181 -1.77 4.32 -17.07
C ALA A 181 -0.88 3.97 -18.28
N TYR A 182 -1.28 2.97 -19.02
CA TYR A 182 -0.57 2.50 -20.21
C TYR A 182 -0.49 3.57 -21.34
N HIS A 183 -1.39 4.57 -21.31
CA HIS A 183 -1.55 5.56 -22.39
C HIS A 183 -0.59 6.77 -22.34
N MET A 184 0.26 6.88 -21.32
CA MET A 184 1.14 8.07 -21.22
C MET A 184 2.53 7.91 -21.89
N ARG A 185 2.82 6.79 -22.52
CA ARG A 185 4.14 6.49 -23.13
C ARG A 185 4.24 6.77 -24.62
N GLY A 186 3.13 7.01 -25.32
CA GLY A 186 3.11 6.96 -26.79
C GLY A 186 3.17 8.32 -27.52
N ALA A 187 3.23 9.47 -26.85
CA ALA A 187 3.02 10.73 -27.53
C ALA A 187 4.29 11.60 -27.74
N ASP A 188 5.42 11.25 -27.15
CA ASP A 188 6.60 12.13 -27.16
C ASP A 188 7.88 11.55 -27.81
N GLU A 189 7.87 10.28 -28.22
CA GLU A 189 9.04 9.66 -28.88
C GLU A 189 9.03 9.76 -30.42
N ASP A 190 7.89 10.13 -31.04
CA ASP A 190 7.73 10.17 -32.50
C ASP A 190 7.90 11.60 -33.10
N ARG A 191 8.41 12.54 -32.31
CA ARG A 191 8.67 13.92 -32.74
C ARG A 191 10.10 14.40 -32.51
N ARG A 192 11.10 13.51 -32.64
CA ARG A 192 12.50 13.97 -32.75
C ARG A 192 13.21 13.25 -33.90
#